data_76e802a3841c41ea6b855ae5a87f088a
#
_entry.id   76e802a3841c41ea6b855ae5a87f088a
#
_cell.length_a   1.000
_cell.length_b   1.000
_cell.length_c   1.000
_cell.angle_alpha   90.00
_cell.angle_beta   90.00
_cell.angle_gamma   90.00
#
_symmetry.space_group_name_H-M   'P 1'
#
loop_
_entity.id
_entity.type
_entity.pdbx_description
1 polymer ?
#
loop_
_entity_poly.entity_id
_entity_poly.type
_entity_poly.pdbx_seq_one_letter_code
_entity_poly.pdbx_strand_id
1 'polypeptide(L)'
;MLSQTTLTVALVWVACLGGNAAAQSIYTCVDAKGRTLTADRPIIECLDRTQQELTRSGTVKRQIGPSLTAHEQAAQQEKDRRAAELRAREAEEKRRDRALLLRYPSRAVHDQERATALAQIDEVIKASSKRTLELAEHRKAVISEFEFYVKDPGKAPSALKRRLEENDSSMLVQKKFILDQELEKKRVNRRFDEELVKLKDLWASSGDAPANAVASRPKATVKN
;
A
#
# COMPACT_ATOMS: atom_id res chain seq x y z
N MET A 1 -70.59 -24.02 -29.97
CA MET A 1 -71.65 -24.60 -29.11
C MET A 1 -71.09 -24.59 -27.67
N LEU A 2 -71.72 -23.70 -26.87
CA LEU A 2 -72.20 -23.92 -25.51
C LEU A 2 -71.07 -24.21 -24.44
N SER A 3 -70.99 -23.61 -23.31
CA SER A 3 -71.94 -22.80 -22.54
C SER A 3 -71.17 -22.15 -21.38
N GLN A 4 -71.64 -21.01 -21.02
CA GLN A 4 -71.30 -20.22 -19.85
C GLN A 4 -71.61 -20.96 -18.56
N THR A 5 -70.81 -20.75 -17.54
CA THR A 5 -71.32 -20.53 -16.17
C THR A 5 -70.35 -19.67 -15.37
N THR A 6 -70.79 -18.48 -15.14
CA THR A 6 -70.29 -17.50 -14.21
C THR A 6 -70.53 -17.98 -12.79
N LEU A 7 -69.47 -18.02 -11.98
CA LEU A 7 -69.60 -18.11 -10.53
C LEU A 7 -68.83 -16.95 -9.90
N THR A 8 -69.55 -15.91 -9.53
CA THR A 8 -69.12 -14.76 -8.77
C THR A 8 -68.90 -15.18 -7.33
N VAL A 9 -67.65 -15.27 -6.91
CA VAL A 9 -67.28 -15.34 -5.48
C VAL A 9 -66.85 -13.94 -5.04
N ALA A 10 -67.74 -13.29 -4.32
CA ALA A 10 -67.47 -12.03 -3.63
C ALA A 10 -66.54 -12.32 -2.42
N LEU A 11 -65.26 -12.02 -2.58
CA LEU A 11 -64.30 -12.10 -1.50
C LEU A 11 -64.30 -10.77 -0.72
N VAL A 12 -64.96 -10.80 0.43
CA VAL A 12 -64.96 -9.68 1.41
C VAL A 12 -63.54 -9.53 1.95
N TRP A 13 -62.83 -8.51 1.48
CA TRP A 13 -61.55 -8.07 2.07
C TRP A 13 -61.83 -7.31 3.37
N VAL A 14 -61.70 -7.98 4.51
CA VAL A 14 -61.57 -7.31 5.81
C VAL A 14 -60.18 -6.73 5.87
N ALA A 15 -60.03 -5.47 5.56
CA ALA A 15 -58.78 -4.70 5.80
C ALA A 15 -58.56 -4.58 7.33
N CYS A 16 -57.76 -5.47 7.87
CA CYS A 16 -57.16 -5.25 9.19
C CYS A 16 -56.20 -4.06 9.09
N LEU A 17 -56.69 -2.89 9.44
CA LEU A 17 -55.86 -1.73 9.76
C LEU A 17 -55.06 -2.06 11.03
N GLY A 18 -53.95 -2.80 10.87
CA GLY A 18 -52.93 -2.96 11.86
C GLY A 18 -52.22 -1.61 12.04
N GLY A 19 -52.75 -0.79 12.94
CA GLY A 19 -52.07 0.43 13.37
C GLY A 19 -50.71 0.02 13.91
N ASN A 20 -49.63 0.39 13.22
CA ASN A 20 -48.28 0.36 13.77
C ASN A 20 -48.31 1.29 14.99
N ALA A 21 -48.50 0.73 16.19
CA ALA A 21 -48.22 1.42 17.43
C ALA A 21 -46.74 1.64 17.48
N ALA A 22 -46.25 2.78 16.93
CA ALA A 22 -44.89 3.21 17.11
C ALA A 22 -44.60 3.20 18.60
N ALA A 23 -43.66 2.37 19.03
CA ALA A 23 -43.24 2.27 20.42
C ALA A 23 -42.75 3.63 20.85
N GLN A 24 -43.54 4.40 21.59
CA GLN A 24 -43.16 5.70 22.12
C GLN A 24 -41.99 5.49 23.10
N SER A 25 -40.84 6.03 22.76
CA SER A 25 -39.70 6.09 23.66
C SER A 25 -39.94 7.12 24.73
N ILE A 26 -39.63 6.82 25.97
CA ILE A 26 -39.73 7.72 27.12
C ILE A 26 -38.33 8.22 27.44
N TYR A 27 -38.15 9.53 27.51
CA TYR A 27 -36.87 10.16 27.89
C TYR A 27 -36.95 10.61 29.34
N THR A 28 -35.90 10.38 30.10
CA THR A 28 -35.80 10.86 31.48
C THR A 28 -34.43 11.47 31.75
N CYS A 29 -34.38 12.53 32.55
CA CYS A 29 -33.16 13.15 33.03
C CYS A 29 -33.39 13.82 34.39
N VAL A 30 -32.31 14.21 35.06
CA VAL A 30 -32.36 15.00 36.30
C VAL A 30 -31.93 16.44 35.97
N ASP A 31 -32.78 17.43 36.25
CA ASP A 31 -32.50 18.80 36.03
C ASP A 31 -31.43 19.40 36.99
N ALA A 32 -31.04 20.65 36.79
CA ALA A 32 -30.07 21.31 37.68
C ALA A 32 -30.54 21.49 39.14
N LYS A 33 -31.83 21.31 39.40
CA LYS A 33 -32.45 21.41 40.73
C LYS A 33 -32.68 20.07 41.37
N GLY A 34 -32.18 18.96 40.75
CA GLY A 34 -32.33 17.60 41.25
C GLY A 34 -33.70 16.96 40.97
N ARG A 35 -34.56 17.56 40.13
CA ARG A 35 -35.86 17.00 39.78
C ARG A 35 -35.75 16.09 38.57
N THR A 36 -36.42 14.97 38.60
CA THR A 36 -36.52 14.07 37.45
C THR A 36 -37.57 14.60 36.49
N LEU A 37 -37.16 14.88 35.28
CA LEU A 37 -38.02 15.24 34.14
C LEU A 37 -38.23 14.00 33.27
N THR A 38 -39.44 13.85 32.72
CA THR A 38 -39.81 12.74 31.85
C THR A 38 -40.61 13.31 30.68
N ALA A 39 -40.28 12.88 29.44
CA ALA A 39 -40.97 13.31 28.24
C ALA A 39 -41.00 12.20 27.19
N ASP A 40 -41.84 12.36 26.17
CA ASP A 40 -41.93 11.46 24.99
C ASP A 40 -40.89 11.75 23.89
N ARG A 41 -40.06 12.75 24.13
CA ARG A 41 -38.98 13.22 23.24
C ARG A 41 -37.80 13.69 24.06
N PRO A 42 -36.61 13.85 23.42
CA PRO A 42 -35.43 14.39 24.13
C PRO A 42 -35.73 15.71 24.83
N ILE A 43 -35.36 15.79 26.12
CA ILE A 43 -35.68 16.92 27.00
C ILE A 43 -34.68 18.04 26.77
N ILE A 44 -35.18 19.19 26.30
CA ILE A 44 -34.35 20.36 25.93
C ILE A 44 -33.60 20.90 27.14
N GLU A 45 -34.25 20.94 28.31
CA GLU A 45 -33.67 21.39 29.59
C GLU A 45 -32.53 20.55 30.11
N CYS A 46 -32.31 19.37 29.49
CA CYS A 46 -31.25 18.43 29.87
C CYS A 46 -30.26 18.17 28.72
N LEU A 47 -30.16 19.08 27.74
CA LEU A 47 -29.20 18.93 26.63
C LEU A 47 -27.73 19.01 27.08
N ASP A 48 -27.48 19.65 28.22
CA ASP A 48 -26.15 19.80 28.85
C ASP A 48 -25.74 18.62 29.74
N ARG A 49 -26.60 17.61 29.86
CA ARG A 49 -26.40 16.46 30.75
C ARG A 49 -26.92 15.17 30.17
N THR A 50 -26.62 14.07 30.85
CA THR A 50 -27.03 12.74 30.40
C THR A 50 -28.53 12.54 30.53
N GLN A 51 -29.18 12.11 29.44
CA GLN A 51 -30.57 11.67 29.40
C GLN A 51 -30.62 10.15 29.19
N GLN A 52 -31.68 9.51 29.64
CA GLN A 52 -31.93 8.09 29.44
C GLN A 52 -33.17 7.89 28.58
N GLU A 53 -33.06 7.11 27.53
CA GLU A 53 -34.21 6.61 26.78
C GLU A 53 -34.66 5.30 27.44
N LEU A 54 -35.92 5.28 27.89
CA LEU A 54 -36.54 4.13 28.53
C LEU A 54 -37.44 3.39 27.56
N THR A 55 -37.56 2.10 27.75
CA THR A 55 -38.62 1.27 27.17
C THR A 55 -39.94 1.53 27.89
N ARG A 56 -41.05 1.05 27.32
CA ARG A 56 -42.37 1.09 27.97
C ARG A 56 -42.43 0.42 29.36
N SER A 57 -41.53 -0.55 29.57
CA SER A 57 -41.38 -1.23 30.86
C SER A 57 -40.52 -0.47 31.86
N GLY A 58 -40.01 0.73 31.53
CA GLY A 58 -39.15 1.54 32.41
C GLY A 58 -37.69 1.12 32.44
N THR A 59 -37.28 0.14 31.62
CA THR A 59 -35.87 -0.26 31.51
C THR A 59 -35.11 0.70 30.62
N VAL A 60 -33.84 1.01 30.98
CA VAL A 60 -32.97 1.86 30.20
C VAL A 60 -32.62 1.17 28.87
N LYS A 61 -33.09 1.73 27.76
CA LYS A 61 -32.79 1.27 26.41
C LYS A 61 -31.49 1.86 25.92
N ARG A 62 -31.25 3.14 26.16
CA ARG A 62 -30.08 3.86 25.74
C ARG A 62 -29.81 5.05 26.65
N GLN A 63 -28.54 5.38 26.82
CA GLN A 63 -28.09 6.59 27.48
C GLN A 63 -27.64 7.61 26.41
N ILE A 64 -28.18 8.84 26.47
CA ILE A 64 -27.85 9.93 25.57
C ILE A 64 -27.00 10.91 26.38
N GLY A 65 -25.76 11.08 25.96
CA GLY A 65 -24.83 12.03 26.57
C GLY A 65 -25.23 13.51 26.31
N PRO A 66 -24.60 14.46 27.01
CA PRO A 66 -24.81 15.87 26.76
C PRO A 66 -24.49 16.21 25.31
N SER A 67 -25.27 17.15 24.75
CA SER A 67 -24.98 17.69 23.42
C SER A 67 -23.71 18.53 23.49
N LEU A 68 -22.73 18.19 22.68
CA LEU A 68 -21.48 18.95 22.58
C LEU A 68 -21.73 20.30 21.96
N THR A 69 -21.03 21.31 22.45
CA THR A 69 -20.98 22.60 21.76
C THR A 69 -20.35 22.47 20.38
N ALA A 70 -20.56 23.40 19.48
CA ALA A 70 -19.96 23.38 18.14
C ALA A 70 -18.43 23.26 18.18
N HIS A 71 -17.79 23.89 19.17
CA HIS A 71 -16.34 23.80 19.36
C HIS A 71 -15.91 22.40 19.83
N GLU A 72 -16.63 21.80 20.79
CA GLU A 72 -16.36 20.44 21.26
C GLU A 72 -16.62 19.40 20.18
N GLN A 73 -17.68 19.59 19.38
CA GLN A 73 -17.96 18.74 18.22
C GLN A 73 -16.81 18.77 17.20
N ALA A 74 -16.32 19.99 16.88
CA ALA A 74 -15.18 20.17 15.98
C ALA A 74 -13.91 19.50 16.54
N ALA A 75 -13.65 19.70 17.85
CA ALA A 75 -12.51 19.05 18.52
C ALA A 75 -12.61 17.52 18.53
N GLN A 76 -13.81 16.99 18.74
CA GLN A 76 -14.03 15.53 18.71
C GLN A 76 -13.88 14.98 17.28
N GLN A 77 -14.45 15.64 16.28
CA GLN A 77 -14.29 15.25 14.88
C GLN A 77 -12.82 15.24 14.45
N GLU A 78 -12.04 16.23 14.91
CA GLU A 78 -10.60 16.27 14.62
C GLU A 78 -9.85 15.11 15.27
N LYS A 79 -10.18 14.77 16.53
CA LYS A 79 -9.60 13.58 17.19
C LYS A 79 -9.97 12.28 16.47
N ASP A 80 -11.23 12.16 16.08
CA ASP A 80 -11.72 10.95 15.37
C ASP A 80 -11.06 10.83 13.99
N ARG A 81 -10.87 11.95 13.27
CA ARG A 81 -10.14 11.98 12.01
C ARG A 81 -8.70 11.51 12.18
N ARG A 82 -7.97 12.07 13.16
CA ARG A 82 -6.59 11.66 13.45
C ARG A 82 -6.50 10.18 13.83
N ALA A 83 -7.44 9.72 14.65
CA ALA A 83 -7.49 8.30 15.03
C ALA A 83 -7.81 7.38 13.84
N ALA A 84 -8.67 7.82 12.92
CA ALA A 84 -8.97 7.09 11.69
C ALA A 84 -7.75 7.05 10.75
N GLU A 85 -7.04 8.17 10.59
CA GLU A 85 -5.81 8.23 9.80
C GLU A 85 -4.72 7.30 10.34
N LEU A 86 -4.51 7.28 11.66
CA LEU A 86 -3.55 6.37 12.29
C LEU A 86 -3.91 4.91 12.04
N ARG A 87 -5.17 4.53 12.27
CA ARG A 87 -5.65 3.16 12.00
C ARG A 87 -5.51 2.78 10.53
N ALA A 88 -5.77 3.72 9.60
CA ALA A 88 -5.59 3.47 8.18
C ALA A 88 -4.13 3.24 7.81
N ARG A 89 -3.19 4.01 8.38
CA ARG A 89 -1.75 3.83 8.19
C ARG A 89 -1.28 2.47 8.73
N GLU A 90 -1.68 2.11 9.95
CA GLU A 90 -1.35 0.82 10.54
C GLU A 90 -1.92 -0.37 9.75
N ALA A 91 -3.15 -0.25 9.25
CA ALA A 91 -3.76 -1.27 8.41
C ALA A 91 -3.02 -1.43 7.08
N GLU A 92 -2.62 -0.32 6.47
CA GLU A 92 -1.83 -0.32 5.23
C GLU A 92 -0.43 -0.91 5.44
N GLU A 93 0.23 -0.57 6.54
CA GLU A 93 1.53 -1.17 6.90
C GLU A 93 1.42 -2.67 7.08
N LYS A 94 0.45 -3.15 7.87
CA LYS A 94 0.18 -4.59 8.04
C LYS A 94 -0.14 -5.30 6.73
N ARG A 95 -0.80 -4.61 5.79
CA ARG A 95 -1.07 -5.15 4.46
C ARG A 95 0.21 -5.31 3.65
N ARG A 96 1.09 -4.30 3.66
CA ARG A 96 2.40 -4.34 2.99
C ARG A 96 3.29 -5.44 3.58
N ASP A 97 3.32 -5.57 4.89
CA ASP A 97 4.11 -6.58 5.58
C ASP A 97 3.67 -8.00 5.23
N ARG A 98 2.35 -8.24 5.18
CA ARG A 98 1.83 -9.53 4.71
C ARG A 98 2.19 -9.80 3.25
N ALA A 99 2.10 -8.80 2.37
CA ALA A 99 2.48 -8.96 0.97
C ALA A 99 3.97 -9.27 0.83
N LEU A 100 4.82 -8.64 1.66
CA LEU A 100 6.26 -8.88 1.68
C LEU A 100 6.58 -10.31 2.16
N LEU A 101 5.92 -10.79 3.23
CA LEU A 101 6.06 -12.17 3.71
C LEU A 101 5.57 -13.22 2.70
N LEU A 102 4.48 -12.93 1.98
CA LEU A 102 3.98 -13.82 0.93
C LEU A 102 4.95 -13.90 -0.24
N ARG A 103 5.58 -12.79 -0.60
CA ARG A 103 6.58 -12.75 -1.67
C ARG A 103 7.88 -13.44 -1.25
N TYR A 104 8.30 -13.24 -0.01
CA TYR A 104 9.56 -13.74 0.52
C TYR A 104 9.31 -14.59 1.78
N PRO A 105 8.81 -15.81 1.64
CA PRO A 105 8.56 -16.70 2.77
C PRO A 105 9.82 -17.10 3.51
N SER A 106 11.00 -16.99 2.88
CA SER A 106 12.28 -17.28 3.50
C SER A 106 13.41 -16.43 2.94
N ARG A 107 14.51 -16.35 3.67
CA ARG A 107 15.72 -15.67 3.23
C ARG A 107 16.25 -16.24 1.91
N ALA A 108 16.19 -17.56 1.72
CA ALA A 108 16.65 -18.19 0.50
C ALA A 108 15.89 -17.71 -0.74
N VAL A 109 14.56 -17.55 -0.64
CA VAL A 109 13.73 -17.04 -1.75
C VAL A 109 14.07 -15.58 -2.05
N HIS A 110 14.25 -14.75 -1.02
CA HIS A 110 14.68 -13.37 -1.17
C HIS A 110 16.06 -13.24 -1.85
N ASP A 111 17.05 -14.02 -1.38
CA ASP A 111 18.41 -13.99 -1.92
C ASP A 111 18.43 -14.51 -3.37
N GLN A 112 17.61 -15.51 -3.71
CA GLN A 112 17.42 -16.01 -5.06
C GLN A 112 16.82 -14.95 -6.00
N GLU A 113 15.79 -14.25 -5.58
CA GLU A 113 15.17 -13.19 -6.40
C GLU A 113 16.13 -12.03 -6.62
N ARG A 114 16.89 -11.65 -5.57
CA ARG A 114 17.98 -10.67 -5.68
C ARG A 114 19.01 -11.10 -6.73
N ALA A 115 19.49 -12.33 -6.64
CA ALA A 115 20.48 -12.86 -7.60
C ALA A 115 19.95 -12.84 -9.04
N THR A 116 18.70 -13.23 -9.22
CA THR A 116 18.05 -13.21 -10.54
C THR A 116 17.94 -11.79 -11.09
N ALA A 117 17.50 -10.83 -10.28
CA ALA A 117 17.37 -9.43 -10.68
C ALA A 117 18.73 -8.81 -11.05
N LEU A 118 19.78 -9.12 -10.31
CA LEU A 118 21.14 -8.66 -10.60
C LEU A 118 21.72 -9.31 -11.85
N ALA A 119 21.50 -10.62 -12.05
CA ALA A 119 21.95 -11.34 -13.23
C ALA A 119 21.34 -10.79 -14.54
N GLN A 120 20.08 -10.36 -14.49
CA GLN A 120 19.44 -9.69 -15.65
C GLN A 120 20.17 -8.40 -16.04
N ILE A 121 20.55 -7.58 -15.05
CA ILE A 121 21.30 -6.35 -15.28
C ILE A 121 22.72 -6.68 -15.80
N ASP A 122 23.36 -7.69 -15.24
CA ASP A 122 24.68 -8.13 -15.66
C ASP A 122 24.70 -8.62 -17.12
N GLU A 123 23.69 -9.33 -17.58
CA GLU A 123 23.58 -9.73 -18.99
C GLU A 123 23.41 -8.52 -19.92
N VAL A 124 22.65 -7.49 -19.49
CA VAL A 124 22.52 -6.22 -20.26
C VAL A 124 23.86 -5.48 -20.34
N ILE A 125 24.60 -5.38 -19.23
CA ILE A 125 25.94 -4.77 -19.19
C ILE A 125 26.90 -5.54 -20.10
N LYS A 126 26.88 -6.87 -20.04
CA LYS A 126 27.71 -7.74 -20.88
C LYS A 126 27.44 -7.56 -22.37
N ALA A 127 26.16 -7.50 -22.78
CA ALA A 127 25.78 -7.25 -24.16
C ALA A 127 26.26 -5.88 -24.64
N SER A 128 26.11 -4.82 -23.82
CA SER A 128 26.56 -3.48 -24.12
C SER A 128 28.08 -3.36 -24.17
N SER A 129 28.78 -4.09 -23.30
CA SER A 129 30.25 -4.16 -23.29
C SER A 129 30.75 -4.84 -24.58
N LYS A 130 30.12 -5.94 -25.00
CA LYS A 130 30.43 -6.56 -26.29
C LYS A 130 30.26 -5.58 -27.45
N ARG A 131 29.14 -4.84 -27.45
CA ARG A 131 28.89 -3.82 -28.47
C ARG A 131 29.95 -2.74 -28.46
N THR A 132 30.44 -2.32 -27.29
CA THR A 132 31.53 -1.33 -27.17
C THR A 132 32.82 -1.85 -27.76
N LEU A 133 33.15 -3.14 -27.59
CA LEU A 133 34.31 -3.78 -28.22
C LEU A 133 34.20 -3.80 -29.75
N GLU A 134 33.02 -4.19 -30.28
CA GLU A 134 32.76 -4.16 -31.73
C GLU A 134 32.94 -2.77 -32.32
N LEU A 135 32.41 -1.74 -31.63
CA LEU A 135 32.59 -0.34 -32.04
C LEU A 135 34.07 0.07 -31.99
N ALA A 136 34.84 -0.38 -30.99
CA ALA A 136 36.26 -0.10 -30.89
C ALA A 136 37.06 -0.74 -32.03
N GLU A 137 36.75 -1.96 -32.45
CA GLU A 137 37.37 -2.60 -33.62
C GLU A 137 36.98 -1.87 -34.93
N HIS A 138 35.70 -1.53 -35.08
CA HIS A 138 35.27 -0.72 -36.25
C HIS A 138 35.98 0.64 -36.28
N ARG A 139 36.18 1.30 -35.13
CA ARG A 139 36.91 2.54 -35.01
C ARG A 139 38.36 2.40 -35.52
N LYS A 140 39.05 1.29 -35.13
CA LYS A 140 40.43 1.01 -35.60
C LYS A 140 40.47 0.90 -37.14
N ALA A 141 39.50 0.18 -37.72
CA ALA A 141 39.42 0.08 -39.19
C ALA A 141 39.22 1.46 -39.86
N VAL A 142 38.35 2.30 -39.33
CA VAL A 142 38.14 3.67 -39.83
C VAL A 142 39.38 4.54 -39.70
N ILE A 143 40.14 4.40 -38.59
CA ILE A 143 41.39 5.13 -38.35
C ILE A 143 42.45 4.70 -39.36
N SER A 144 42.59 3.39 -39.67
CA SER A 144 43.57 2.94 -40.67
C SER A 144 43.28 3.48 -42.07
N GLU A 145 42.00 3.67 -42.44
CA GLU A 145 41.63 4.40 -43.64
C GLU A 145 42.05 5.88 -43.58
N PHE A 146 42.03 6.51 -42.41
CA PHE A 146 42.46 7.89 -42.18
C PHE A 146 43.97 8.09 -42.30
N GLU A 147 44.79 7.05 -42.06
CA GLU A 147 46.26 7.13 -42.17
C GLU A 147 46.75 7.59 -43.54
N PHE A 148 45.99 7.30 -44.60
CA PHE A 148 46.29 7.80 -45.96
C PHE A 148 46.17 9.32 -46.09
N TYR A 149 45.47 9.99 -45.18
CA TYR A 149 45.20 11.43 -45.21
C TYR A 149 45.93 12.19 -44.08
N VAL A 150 46.84 11.56 -43.37
CA VAL A 150 47.57 12.19 -42.20
C VAL A 150 48.30 13.45 -42.61
N LYS A 151 48.88 13.49 -43.85
CA LYS A 151 49.58 14.65 -44.37
C LYS A 151 48.69 15.83 -44.73
N ASP A 152 47.44 15.58 -45.08
CA ASP A 152 46.43 16.58 -45.39
C ASP A 152 45.03 16.10 -44.96
N PRO A 153 44.70 16.29 -43.69
CA PRO A 153 43.43 15.85 -43.15
C PRO A 153 42.20 16.51 -43.79
N GLY A 154 42.41 17.68 -44.46
CA GLY A 154 41.37 18.38 -45.19
C GLY A 154 40.87 17.60 -46.39
N LYS A 155 41.74 16.80 -47.02
CA LYS A 155 41.39 15.97 -48.19
C LYS A 155 40.69 14.65 -47.84
N ALA A 156 40.58 14.29 -46.56
CA ALA A 156 39.82 13.10 -46.17
C ALA A 156 38.36 13.22 -46.61
N PRO A 157 37.79 12.16 -47.20
CA PRO A 157 36.40 12.16 -47.66
C PRO A 157 35.43 12.48 -46.48
N SER A 158 34.43 13.32 -46.77
CA SER A 158 33.43 13.70 -45.76
C SER A 158 32.67 12.47 -45.17
N ALA A 159 32.50 11.43 -45.97
CA ALA A 159 31.92 10.16 -45.55
C ALA A 159 32.77 9.46 -44.50
N LEU A 160 34.12 9.50 -44.62
CA LEU A 160 35.04 8.90 -43.66
C LEU A 160 35.01 9.66 -42.31
N LYS A 161 35.02 10.99 -42.36
CA LYS A 161 34.89 11.87 -41.18
C LYS A 161 33.60 11.58 -40.44
N ARG A 162 32.46 11.49 -41.15
CA ARG A 162 31.16 11.18 -40.58
C ARG A 162 31.12 9.78 -39.92
N ARG A 163 31.71 8.75 -40.60
CA ARG A 163 31.78 7.39 -40.02
C ARG A 163 32.54 7.37 -38.69
N LEU A 164 33.62 8.14 -38.56
CA LEU A 164 34.36 8.23 -37.30
C LEU A 164 33.55 8.92 -36.22
N GLU A 165 32.92 10.03 -36.54
CA GLU A 165 32.06 10.81 -35.62
C GLU A 165 30.85 9.99 -35.13
N GLU A 166 30.16 9.29 -36.03
CA GLU A 166 29.04 8.39 -35.70
C GLU A 166 29.50 7.22 -34.79
N ASN A 167 30.69 6.66 -35.06
CA ASN A 167 31.26 5.61 -34.22
C ASN A 167 31.60 6.14 -32.83
N ASP A 168 32.28 7.27 -32.73
CA ASP A 168 32.64 7.89 -31.44
C ASP A 168 31.41 8.27 -30.63
N SER A 169 30.37 8.82 -31.27
CA SER A 169 29.07 9.10 -30.65
C SER A 169 28.41 7.81 -30.11
N SER A 170 28.40 6.74 -30.94
CA SER A 170 27.86 5.45 -30.55
C SER A 170 28.60 4.84 -29.33
N MET A 171 29.92 4.95 -29.31
CA MET A 171 30.75 4.50 -28.16
C MET A 171 30.42 5.27 -26.88
N LEU A 172 30.22 6.59 -26.96
CA LEU A 172 29.83 7.40 -25.81
C LEU A 172 28.47 7.00 -25.25
N VAL A 173 27.51 6.77 -26.14
CA VAL A 173 26.17 6.29 -25.75
C VAL A 173 26.25 4.95 -25.03
N GLN A 174 27.03 3.98 -25.57
CA GLN A 174 27.18 2.67 -24.92
C GLN A 174 27.88 2.78 -23.55
N LYS A 175 28.92 3.58 -23.44
CA LYS A 175 29.62 3.81 -22.15
C LYS A 175 28.67 4.41 -21.11
N LYS A 176 27.91 5.44 -21.49
CA LYS A 176 26.91 6.05 -20.62
C LYS A 176 25.88 5.03 -20.18
N PHE A 177 25.35 4.23 -21.11
CA PHE A 177 24.36 3.21 -20.81
C PHE A 177 24.89 2.17 -19.80
N ILE A 178 26.14 1.71 -19.93
CA ILE A 178 26.77 0.81 -18.97
C ILE A 178 26.85 1.46 -17.57
N LEU A 179 27.25 2.72 -17.48
CA LEU A 179 27.29 3.45 -16.22
C LEU A 179 25.88 3.55 -15.57
N ASP A 180 24.85 3.82 -16.38
CA ASP A 180 23.49 3.89 -15.90
C ASP A 180 23.00 2.52 -15.39
N GLN A 181 23.36 1.42 -16.04
CA GLN A 181 23.06 0.05 -15.57
C GLN A 181 23.82 -0.30 -14.28
N GLU A 182 25.07 0.12 -14.13
CA GLU A 182 25.79 -0.06 -12.87
C GLU A 182 25.16 0.72 -11.69
N LEU A 183 24.65 1.92 -11.97
CA LEU A 183 23.89 2.67 -10.98
C LEU A 183 22.56 1.96 -10.63
N GLU A 184 21.88 1.40 -11.61
CA GLU A 184 20.66 0.61 -11.37
C GLU A 184 20.95 -0.64 -10.54
N LYS A 185 22.03 -1.35 -10.82
CA LYS A 185 22.49 -2.48 -10.02
C LYS A 185 22.68 -2.10 -8.54
N LYS A 186 23.27 -0.94 -8.27
CA LYS A 186 23.42 -0.40 -6.91
C LYS A 186 22.08 -0.09 -6.26
N ARG A 187 21.10 0.48 -7.02
CA ARG A 187 19.74 0.77 -6.53
C ARG A 187 18.99 -0.52 -6.17
N VAL A 188 19.05 -1.50 -7.05
CA VAL A 188 18.46 -2.82 -6.82
C VAL A 188 19.04 -3.45 -5.55
N ASN A 189 20.36 -3.49 -5.40
CA ASN A 189 21.00 -4.03 -4.20
C ASN A 189 20.53 -3.34 -2.93
N ARG A 190 20.49 -2.00 -2.91
CA ARG A 190 20.02 -1.22 -1.74
C ARG A 190 18.58 -1.55 -1.40
N ARG A 191 17.69 -1.64 -2.39
CA ARG A 191 16.28 -2.02 -2.16
C ARG A 191 16.17 -3.39 -1.50
N PHE A 192 16.90 -4.39 -2.00
CA PHE A 192 16.91 -5.72 -1.39
C PHE A 192 17.52 -5.71 0.02
N ASP A 193 18.53 -4.88 0.28
CA ASP A 193 19.10 -4.73 1.63
C ASP A 193 18.08 -4.12 2.61
N GLU A 194 17.33 -3.09 2.20
CA GLU A 194 16.25 -2.46 2.98
C GLU A 194 15.10 -3.45 3.24
N GLU A 195 14.67 -4.18 2.21
CA GLU A 195 13.65 -5.23 2.33
C GLU A 195 14.11 -6.35 3.29
N LEU A 196 15.38 -6.75 3.23
CA LEU A 196 15.92 -7.80 4.09
C LEU A 196 15.93 -7.40 5.56
N VAL A 197 16.22 -6.13 5.88
CA VAL A 197 16.16 -5.64 7.26
C VAL A 197 14.75 -5.83 7.81
N LYS A 198 13.74 -5.36 7.08
CA LYS A 198 12.34 -5.49 7.49
C LYS A 198 11.88 -6.96 7.55
N LEU A 199 12.28 -7.77 6.58
CA LEU A 199 11.95 -9.20 6.54
C LEU A 199 12.49 -9.97 7.74
N LYS A 200 13.69 -9.65 8.23
CA LYS A 200 14.25 -10.30 9.42
C LYS A 200 13.34 -10.12 10.64
N ASP A 201 12.83 -8.92 10.84
CA ASP A 201 11.92 -8.60 11.95
C ASP A 201 10.57 -9.31 11.78
N LEU A 202 10.06 -9.34 10.55
CA LEU A 202 8.79 -10.01 10.23
C LEU A 202 8.88 -11.53 10.39
N TRP A 203 9.96 -12.17 9.93
CA TRP A 203 10.16 -13.62 10.13
C TRP A 203 10.34 -13.96 11.60
N ALA A 204 11.05 -13.14 12.37
CA ALA A 204 11.20 -13.34 13.81
C ALA A 204 9.86 -13.23 14.55
N SER A 205 8.98 -12.30 14.14
CA SER A 205 7.66 -12.10 14.76
C SER A 205 6.62 -13.15 14.35
N SER A 206 6.76 -13.75 13.15
CA SER A 206 5.84 -14.78 12.66
C SER A 206 6.13 -16.20 13.17
N GLY A 207 7.21 -16.39 13.95
CA GLY A 207 7.62 -17.69 14.44
C GLY A 207 8.36 -18.58 13.42
N ASP A 208 8.48 -18.11 12.19
CA ASP A 208 9.26 -18.72 11.11
C ASP A 208 10.72 -18.20 11.11
N ALA A 209 11.39 -18.21 12.28
CA ALA A 209 12.81 -17.92 12.33
C ALA A 209 13.54 -18.95 11.43
N PRO A 210 14.32 -18.49 10.40
CA PRO A 210 14.99 -19.42 9.51
C PRO A 210 15.91 -20.33 10.31
N ALA A 211 15.83 -21.63 10.08
CA ALA A 211 16.59 -22.69 10.77
C ALA A 211 18.12 -22.44 10.81
N ASN A 212 18.62 -21.48 10.05
CA ASN A 212 20.04 -21.11 9.99
C ASN A 212 20.49 -20.09 11.06
N ALA A 213 19.60 -19.55 11.89
CA ALA A 213 19.98 -18.61 12.97
C ALA A 213 20.50 -19.33 14.23
N VAL A 214 20.40 -20.66 14.33
CA VAL A 214 20.79 -21.43 15.52
C VAL A 214 22.31 -21.71 15.59
N ALA A 215 23.05 -21.50 14.51
CA ALA A 215 24.48 -21.85 14.44
C ALA A 215 25.47 -20.87 15.08
N SER A 216 25.02 -19.73 15.62
CA SER A 216 25.93 -18.69 16.17
C SER A 216 25.65 -18.30 17.62
N ARG A 217 25.06 -19.18 18.45
CA ARG A 217 25.08 -19.00 19.90
C ARG A 217 26.47 -19.37 20.43
N PRO A 218 27.23 -18.44 21.01
CA PRO A 218 28.47 -18.81 21.67
C PRO A 218 28.14 -19.70 22.87
N LYS A 219 28.80 -20.88 22.92
CA LYS A 219 28.74 -21.76 24.08
C LYS A 219 29.21 -20.98 25.31
N ALA A 220 28.30 -20.74 26.25
CA ALA A 220 28.66 -20.26 27.56
C ALA A 220 29.60 -21.29 28.20
N THR A 221 30.85 -20.91 28.38
CA THR A 221 31.83 -21.66 29.17
C THR A 221 31.44 -21.57 30.61
N VAL A 222 30.86 -22.67 31.13
CA VAL A 222 30.73 -22.88 32.56
C VAL A 222 32.12 -23.10 33.10
N LYS A 223 32.64 -22.13 33.91
CA LYS A 223 33.79 -22.35 34.77
C LYS A 223 33.35 -23.10 36.03
N ASN A 224 33.89 -24.29 36.22
CA ASN A 224 33.97 -24.93 37.52
C ASN A 224 34.97 -24.18 38.39
#